data_853a3ad9ecc3b45924129f4626344f51
#
_entry.id   853a3ad9ecc3b45924129f4626344f51
#
_cell.length_a   1.000
_cell.length_b   1.000
_cell.length_c   1.000
_cell.angle_alpha   90.00
_cell.angle_beta   90.00
_cell.angle_gamma   90.00
#
_symmetry.space_group_name_H-M   'P 1'
#
loop_
_entity.id
_entity.type
_entity.pdbx_description
1 polymer ?
#
loop_
_entity_poly.entity_id
_entity_poly.type
_entity_poly.pdbx_seq_one_letter_code
_entity_poly.pdbx_strand_id
1 'polypeptide(L)'
;MSLVKICGITEEQEVEYVNEAGMDFMGMVMFFPKSKRNITVEKASSLIKKLNPAVTSVAVTVEPTLDQIREIEAAGIQMIQIHGDISEELLQEIHIPVIKAFNVHDLSSLSLIHI
;
A
#
# COMPACT_ATOMS: atom_id res chain seq x y z
N MET A 1 -4.48 -20.75 -5.50
CA MET A 1 -3.96 -19.68 -6.35
C MET A 1 -3.32 -18.61 -5.49
N SER A 2 -2.08 -18.27 -5.77
CA SER A 2 -1.37 -17.27 -4.97
C SER A 2 -1.57 -15.89 -5.55
N LEU A 3 -1.79 -14.91 -4.68
CA LEU A 3 -1.79 -13.51 -5.07
C LEU A 3 -0.38 -12.96 -4.91
N VAL A 4 0.05 -12.12 -5.83
CA VAL A 4 1.38 -11.55 -5.81
C VAL A 4 1.31 -10.04 -5.65
N LYS A 5 2.04 -9.54 -4.68
CA LYS A 5 2.14 -8.10 -4.41
C LYS A 5 3.59 -7.67 -4.54
N ILE A 6 3.80 -6.57 -5.26
CA ILE A 6 5.10 -5.91 -5.25
C ILE A 6 4.94 -4.60 -4.47
N CYS A 7 5.90 -4.33 -3.61
CA CYS A 7 5.84 -3.19 -2.70
C CYS A 7 7.02 -2.25 -2.92
N GLY A 8 6.84 -0.98 -2.63
CA GLY A 8 7.90 0.00 -2.72
C GLY A 8 8.08 0.64 -4.08
N ILE A 9 7.03 0.71 -4.85
CA ILE A 9 7.05 1.35 -6.17
C ILE A 9 7.16 2.87 -6.01
N THR A 10 8.09 3.48 -6.72
CA THR A 10 8.34 4.92 -6.64
C THR A 10 8.34 5.63 -8.00
N GLU A 11 8.49 4.89 -9.09
CA GLU A 11 8.66 5.47 -10.43
C GLU A 11 7.67 4.91 -11.44
N GLU A 12 7.34 5.71 -12.45
CA GLU A 12 6.43 5.30 -13.51
C GLU A 12 6.93 4.07 -14.27
N GLN A 13 8.23 3.97 -14.46
CA GLN A 13 8.81 2.84 -15.14
C GLN A 13 8.55 1.53 -14.38
N GLU A 14 8.55 1.60 -13.06
CA GLU A 14 8.25 0.44 -12.24
C GLU A 14 6.77 0.02 -12.39
N VAL A 15 5.88 0.98 -12.59
CA VAL A 15 4.46 0.68 -12.84
C VAL A 15 4.31 -0.11 -14.12
N GLU A 16 5.09 0.21 -15.15
CA GLU A 16 5.06 -0.54 -16.40
C GLU A 16 5.47 -1.98 -16.19
N TYR A 17 6.48 -2.22 -15.37
CA TYR A 17 6.89 -3.58 -15.02
C TYR A 17 5.78 -4.32 -14.29
N VAL A 18 5.11 -3.64 -13.37
CA VAL A 18 4.00 -4.23 -12.62
C VAL A 18 2.89 -4.67 -13.57
N ASN A 19 2.55 -3.81 -14.52
CA ASN A 19 1.51 -4.11 -15.50
C ASN A 19 1.88 -5.31 -16.37
N GLU A 20 3.12 -5.36 -16.83
CA GLU A 20 3.60 -6.43 -17.68
C GLU A 20 3.75 -7.75 -16.95
N ALA A 21 4.15 -7.69 -15.69
CA ALA A 21 4.39 -8.89 -14.91
C ALA A 21 3.10 -9.56 -14.41
N GLY A 22 1.96 -8.90 -14.57
CA GLY A 22 0.69 -9.47 -14.14
C GLY A 22 0.55 -9.57 -12.63
N MET A 23 1.06 -8.59 -11.91
CA MET A 23 0.93 -8.54 -10.45
C MET A 23 -0.51 -8.29 -10.04
N ASP A 24 -0.89 -8.81 -8.88
CA ASP A 24 -2.24 -8.60 -8.35
C ASP A 24 -2.34 -7.28 -7.59
N PHE A 25 -1.25 -6.89 -6.90
CA PHE A 25 -1.23 -5.69 -6.06
C PHE A 25 0.06 -4.90 -6.29
N MET A 26 -0.08 -3.57 -6.27
CA MET A 26 1.07 -2.67 -6.32
C MET A 26 1.07 -1.83 -5.05
N GLY A 27 2.09 -2.00 -4.21
CA GLY A 27 2.23 -1.28 -2.95
C GLY A 27 3.12 -0.05 -3.07
N MET A 28 2.66 1.04 -2.47
CA MET A 28 3.38 2.30 -2.43
C MET A 28 3.52 2.71 -0.97
N VAL A 29 4.75 2.96 -0.51
CA VAL A 29 5.00 3.36 0.87
C VAL A 29 4.68 4.84 1.01
N MET A 30 3.80 5.17 1.96
CA MET A 30 3.33 6.53 2.16
C MET A 30 3.34 6.91 3.63
N PHE A 31 3.61 8.18 3.90
CA PHE A 31 3.62 8.72 5.26
C PHE A 31 4.61 8.02 6.20
N PHE A 32 5.72 7.57 5.64
CA PHE A 32 6.79 6.95 6.41
C PHE A 32 8.15 7.41 5.89
N PRO A 33 8.56 8.64 6.25
CA PRO A 33 9.78 9.26 5.70
C PRO A 33 11.07 8.49 5.95
N LYS A 34 11.09 7.58 6.91
CA LYS A 34 12.27 6.77 7.17
C LYS A 34 12.55 5.77 6.06
N SER A 35 11.56 5.44 5.25
CA SER A 35 11.74 4.54 4.14
C SER A 35 12.27 5.29 2.92
N LYS A 36 13.25 4.70 2.24
CA LYS A 36 13.76 5.26 0.99
C LYS A 36 12.72 5.16 -0.13
N ARG A 37 11.69 4.35 0.08
CA ARG A 37 10.65 4.15 -0.92
C ARG A 37 9.40 4.99 -0.67
N ASN A 38 9.45 5.85 0.36
CA ASN A 38 8.32 6.72 0.68
C ASN A 38 8.05 7.71 -0.45
N ILE A 39 6.79 7.83 -0.84
CA ILE A 39 6.37 8.79 -1.87
C ILE A 39 5.24 9.66 -1.36
N THR A 40 5.00 10.77 -2.04
CA THR A 40 3.92 11.68 -1.68
C THR A 40 2.59 11.19 -2.25
N VAL A 41 1.49 11.75 -1.74
CA VAL A 41 0.15 11.46 -2.25
C VAL A 41 0.05 11.84 -3.73
N GLU A 42 0.62 12.96 -4.11
CA GLU A 42 0.60 13.43 -5.49
C GLU A 42 1.33 12.46 -6.41
N LYS A 43 2.46 11.95 -5.96
CA LYS A 43 3.21 10.97 -6.74
C LYS A 43 2.43 9.67 -6.87
N ALA A 44 1.83 9.20 -5.78
CA ALA A 44 1.01 8.01 -5.78
C ALA A 44 -0.15 8.13 -6.75
N SER A 45 -0.82 9.27 -6.73
CA SER A 45 -1.94 9.53 -7.63
C SER A 45 -1.50 9.48 -9.10
N SER A 46 -0.34 10.03 -9.39
CA SER A 46 0.25 10.01 -10.72
C SER A 46 0.53 8.58 -11.19
N LEU A 47 1.09 7.76 -10.29
CA LEU A 47 1.41 6.37 -10.62
C LEU A 47 0.16 5.53 -10.87
N ILE A 48 -0.89 5.75 -10.08
CA ILE A 48 -2.14 5.00 -10.22
C ILE A 48 -2.77 5.22 -11.59
N LYS A 49 -2.64 6.41 -12.14
CA LYS A 49 -3.20 6.72 -13.45
C LYS A 49 -2.65 5.84 -14.56
N LYS A 50 -1.45 5.33 -14.36
CA LYS A 50 -0.78 4.48 -15.35
C LYS A 50 -0.92 3.01 -15.05
N LEU A 51 -1.52 2.68 -13.91
CA LEU A 51 -1.67 1.31 -13.48
C LEU A 51 -2.78 0.60 -14.25
N ASN A 52 -2.50 -0.63 -14.65
CA ASN A 52 -3.50 -1.47 -15.30
C ASN A 52 -4.67 -1.69 -14.33
N PRO A 53 -5.92 -1.54 -14.78
CA PRO A 53 -7.10 -1.72 -13.91
C PRO A 53 -7.19 -3.09 -13.22
N ALA A 54 -6.51 -4.08 -13.76
CA ALA A 54 -6.50 -5.41 -13.14
C ALA A 54 -5.62 -5.49 -11.90
N VAL A 55 -4.78 -4.47 -11.67
CA VAL A 55 -3.87 -4.42 -10.52
C VAL A 55 -4.46 -3.50 -9.46
N THR A 56 -4.50 -3.99 -8.22
CA THR A 56 -5.04 -3.19 -7.10
C THR A 56 -3.92 -2.36 -6.47
N SER A 57 -4.15 -1.07 -6.30
CA SER A 57 -3.21 -0.18 -5.64
C SER A 57 -3.35 -0.29 -4.12
N VAL A 58 -2.21 -0.30 -3.42
CA VAL A 58 -2.16 -0.43 -1.96
C VAL A 58 -1.24 0.64 -1.39
N ALA A 59 -1.74 1.40 -0.42
CA ALA A 59 -0.90 2.33 0.34
C ALA A 59 -0.34 1.57 1.54
N VAL A 60 0.98 1.48 1.62
CA VAL A 60 1.66 0.80 2.73
C VAL A 60 2.05 1.86 3.76
N THR A 61 1.50 1.75 4.96
CA THR A 61 1.65 2.78 5.99
C THR A 61 2.06 2.18 7.32
N VAL A 62 2.56 3.04 8.20
CA VAL A 62 2.88 2.68 9.58
C VAL A 62 2.11 3.63 10.48
N GLU A 63 1.20 3.09 11.28
CA GLU A 63 0.38 3.84 12.23
C GLU A 63 -0.14 5.17 11.69
N PRO A 64 -0.91 5.14 10.59
CA PRO A 64 -1.37 6.38 9.95
C PRO A 64 -2.40 7.12 10.80
N THR A 65 -2.48 8.43 10.60
CA THR A 65 -3.52 9.25 11.22
C THR A 65 -4.78 9.23 10.36
N LEU A 66 -5.89 9.70 10.91
CA LEU A 66 -7.14 9.79 10.15
C LEU A 66 -6.98 10.71 8.94
N ASP A 67 -6.31 11.84 9.11
CA ASP A 67 -6.10 12.77 7.99
C ASP A 67 -5.31 12.10 6.87
N GLN A 68 -4.29 11.32 7.23
CA GLN A 68 -3.50 10.59 6.23
C GLN A 68 -4.35 9.55 5.50
N ILE A 69 -5.21 8.86 6.24
CA ILE A 69 -6.13 7.89 5.66
C ILE A 69 -7.07 8.56 4.67
N ARG A 70 -7.61 9.73 5.03
CA ARG A 70 -8.50 10.48 4.13
C ARG A 70 -7.78 10.92 2.86
N GLU A 71 -6.52 11.32 2.95
CA GLU A 71 -5.73 11.67 1.78
C GLU A 71 -5.52 10.47 0.86
N ILE A 72 -5.27 9.30 1.45
CA ILE A 72 -5.10 8.06 0.69
C ILE A 72 -6.39 7.72 -0.06
N GLU A 73 -7.52 7.80 0.63
CA GLU A 73 -8.82 7.51 0.01
C GLU A 73 -9.12 8.50 -1.11
N ALA A 74 -8.85 9.77 -0.88
CA ALA A 74 -9.10 10.82 -1.86
C ALA A 74 -8.21 10.68 -3.11
N ALA A 75 -7.05 10.07 -2.97
CA ALA A 75 -6.14 9.86 -4.09
C ALA A 75 -6.58 8.72 -5.01
N GLY A 76 -7.60 7.97 -4.61
CA GLY A 76 -8.09 6.85 -5.40
C GLY A 76 -7.36 5.54 -5.16
N ILE A 77 -6.58 5.46 -4.10
CA ILE A 77 -5.89 4.22 -3.73
C ILE A 77 -6.95 3.23 -3.24
N GLN A 78 -6.84 1.99 -3.67
CA GLN A 78 -7.91 1.01 -3.49
C GLN A 78 -7.86 0.25 -2.18
N MET A 79 -6.68 0.11 -1.59
CA MET A 79 -6.51 -0.60 -0.32
C MET A 79 -5.45 0.09 0.52
N ILE A 80 -5.48 -0.17 1.83
CA ILE A 80 -4.45 0.34 2.73
C ILE A 80 -3.88 -0.81 3.53
N GLN A 81 -2.55 -0.87 3.62
CA GLN A 81 -1.86 -1.84 4.46
C GLN A 81 -1.27 -1.09 5.64
N ILE A 82 -1.56 -1.54 6.83
CA ILE A 82 -1.15 -0.87 8.06
C ILE A 82 -0.23 -1.77 8.87
N HIS A 83 0.98 -1.25 9.13
CA HIS A 83 1.93 -1.87 10.04
C HIS A 83 1.81 -1.17 11.40
N GLY A 84 2.03 -1.91 12.47
CA GLY A 84 1.96 -1.36 13.82
C GLY A 84 0.55 -1.37 14.37
N ASP A 85 0.35 -0.61 15.44
CA ASP A 85 -0.92 -0.59 16.13
C ASP A 85 -1.89 0.42 15.51
N ILE A 86 -3.16 0.06 15.53
CA ILE A 86 -4.21 0.97 15.12
C ILE A 86 -5.42 0.73 16.03
N SER A 87 -6.07 1.80 16.46
CA SER A 87 -7.26 1.67 17.30
C SER A 87 -8.44 1.16 16.48
N GLU A 88 -9.36 0.49 17.14
CA GLU A 88 -10.56 0.02 16.46
C GLU A 88 -11.40 1.18 15.95
N GLU A 89 -11.41 2.27 16.71
CA GLU A 89 -12.14 3.48 16.31
C GLU A 89 -11.63 4.01 14.98
N LEU A 90 -10.31 4.05 14.82
CA LEU A 90 -9.71 4.52 13.58
C LEU A 90 -9.98 3.54 12.43
N LEU A 91 -9.92 2.24 12.71
CA LEU A 91 -10.24 1.23 11.72
C LEU A 91 -11.63 1.40 11.15
N GLN A 92 -12.59 1.73 12.00
CA GLN A 92 -13.97 1.93 11.58
C GLN A 92 -14.17 3.13 10.67
N GLU A 93 -13.24 4.06 10.71
CA GLU A 93 -13.29 5.26 9.88
C GLU A 93 -12.72 5.03 8.49
N ILE A 94 -12.10 3.89 8.25
CA ILE A 94 -11.49 3.60 6.95
C ILE A 94 -12.54 3.02 6.01
N HIS A 95 -12.70 3.63 4.83
CA HIS A 95 -13.73 3.25 3.87
C HIS A 95 -13.23 2.29 2.78
N ILE A 96 -11.93 2.00 2.76
CA ILE A 96 -11.36 1.06 1.79
C ILE A 96 -10.88 -0.17 2.54
N PRO A 97 -10.68 -1.31 1.85
CA PRO A 97 -10.20 -2.52 2.50
C PRO A 97 -8.84 -2.31 3.20
N VAL A 98 -8.69 -2.94 4.34
CA VAL A 98 -7.50 -2.82 5.18
C VAL A 98 -6.79 -4.16 5.29
N ILE A 99 -5.46 -4.13 5.11
CA ILE A 99 -4.61 -5.27 5.36
C ILE A 99 -3.79 -4.92 6.60
N LYS A 100 -3.90 -5.72 7.66
CA LYS A 100 -3.07 -5.53 8.85
C LYS A 100 -1.83 -6.39 8.71
N ALA A 101 -0.66 -5.75 8.83
CA ALA A 101 0.60 -6.46 8.79
C ALA A 101 1.15 -6.58 10.20
N PHE A 102 1.55 -7.79 10.56
CA PHE A 102 2.14 -8.03 11.86
C PHE A 102 3.61 -7.66 11.86
N ASN A 103 4.15 -7.44 13.06
CA ASN A 103 5.54 -7.19 13.23
C ASN A 103 6.32 -8.43 12.87
N VAL A 104 7.19 -8.33 11.90
CA VAL A 104 7.88 -9.45 11.33
C VAL A 104 9.02 -10.00 12.16
N HIS A 105 9.42 -9.32 13.24
CA HIS A 105 10.43 -9.83 14.11
C HIS A 105 10.10 -11.17 14.65
N ASP A 106 8.85 -11.38 15.04
CA ASP A 106 8.42 -12.60 15.69
C ASP A 106 7.98 -13.64 14.69
N LEU A 107 7.96 -13.25 13.42
CA LEU A 107 7.39 -14.09 12.38
C LEU A 107 8.27 -14.04 11.15
N SER A 108 9.56 -14.29 11.38
CA SER A 108 10.52 -14.19 10.30
C SER A 108 10.18 -15.06 9.10
N SER A 109 9.41 -16.08 9.32
CA SER A 109 8.93 -16.94 8.25
C SER A 109 7.85 -16.29 7.41
N LEU A 110 7.33 -15.18 7.89
CA LEU A 110 6.23 -14.51 7.20
C LEU A 110 6.65 -13.32 6.39
N SER A 111 7.91 -13.27 6.04
CA SER A 111 8.33 -12.34 5.04
C SER A 111 7.53 -12.56 3.77
N LEU A 112 6.94 -13.71 3.68
CA LEU A 112 6.04 -14.02 2.61
C LEU A 112 4.65 -13.56 3.01
N ILE A 113 4.37 -12.33 2.78
CA ILE A 113 3.04 -11.84 3.06
C ILE A 113 2.16 -12.24 1.91
N HIS A 114 1.40 -13.25 2.17
CA HIS A 114 0.37 -13.64 1.24
C HIS A 114 -0.91 -12.95 1.64
N ILE A 115 -1.50 -12.36 0.70
CA ILE A 115 -2.76 -11.69 0.90
C ILE A 115 -3.87 -12.60 0.43
#